data_38e4ad861c725df33a26f9d3568fd577
#
_entry.id   38e4ad861c725df33a26f9d3568fd577
#
_cell.length_a   1.000
_cell.length_b   1.000
_cell.length_c   1.000
_cell.angle_alpha   90.00
_cell.angle_beta   90.00
_cell.angle_gamma   90.00
#
_symmetry.space_group_name_H-M   'P 1'
#
loop_
_entity.id
_entity.type
_entity.pdbx_description
1 polymer ?
#
loop_
_entity_poly.entity_id
_entity_poly.type
_entity_poly.pdbx_seq_one_letter_code
_entity_poly.pdbx_strand_id
1 'polypeptide(L)'
;CIYPKLAPQPLKEDYLLTGELEPTNEPYAIAKIAGIKLCDAYRSQYGCNFISVMPTNLYGIHDNFHDQNSHVIPALIQRIHSAKISDQKQVEIWGTGQAKREFLYVDDMASACIHVMNAPFAQYQQMTVTQPHLNIGTGEEVTIQELAQLICEVVEYHGELIFNDQKPDGTPRKVLDISRLHRLGWQHQISLKKGLAQTYSWYLNHQGRLRTV
;
A
#
# COMPACT_ATOMS: atom_id res chain seq x y z
N CYS A 1 -0.26 1.06 9.32
CA CYS A 1 0.76 0.02 9.54
C CYS A 1 0.61 -0.58 10.93
N ILE A 2 0.71 -1.90 11.07
CA ILE A 2 0.58 -2.63 12.36
C ILE A 2 1.94 -3.01 12.97
N TYR A 3 3.02 -2.81 12.23
CA TYR A 3 4.36 -3.15 12.70
C TYR A 3 4.99 -2.03 13.53
N PRO A 4 5.95 -2.36 14.40
CA PRO A 4 6.69 -1.35 15.15
C PRO A 4 7.34 -0.29 14.24
N LYS A 5 7.39 0.94 14.75
CA LYS A 5 7.97 2.09 14.03
C LYS A 5 9.39 1.84 13.54
N LEU A 6 10.21 1.21 14.38
CA LEU A 6 11.63 0.95 14.12
C LEU A 6 11.91 -0.51 13.74
N ALA A 7 10.90 -1.27 13.31
CA ALA A 7 11.12 -2.64 12.87
C ALA A 7 12.09 -2.69 11.68
N PRO A 8 12.98 -3.71 11.64
CA PRO A 8 13.88 -3.91 10.49
C PRO A 8 13.12 -4.05 9.18
N GLN A 9 13.77 -3.69 8.07
CA GLN A 9 13.19 -3.76 6.73
C GLN A 9 13.90 -4.85 5.90
N PRO A 10 13.17 -5.66 5.12
CA PRO A 10 11.72 -5.66 4.94
C PRO A 10 10.95 -6.14 6.18
N LEU A 11 9.69 -5.67 6.33
CA LEU A 11 8.83 -5.98 7.46
C LEU A 11 8.34 -7.43 7.39
N LYS A 12 8.78 -8.26 8.34
CA LYS A 12 8.32 -9.65 8.47
C LYS A 12 7.11 -9.75 9.40
N GLU A 13 6.28 -10.77 9.19
CA GLU A 13 5.13 -11.04 10.06
C GLU A 13 5.57 -11.20 11.54
N ASP A 14 6.74 -11.76 11.78
CA ASP A 14 7.29 -12.01 13.13
C ASP A 14 7.63 -10.72 13.89
N TYR A 15 7.64 -9.58 13.24
CA TYR A 15 7.86 -8.29 13.90
C TYR A 15 6.61 -7.70 14.57
N LEU A 16 5.45 -8.36 14.41
CA LEU A 16 4.23 -7.90 15.07
C LEU A 16 4.39 -7.91 16.61
N LEU A 17 4.15 -6.76 17.26
CA LEU A 17 4.25 -6.57 18.71
C LEU A 17 5.68 -6.72 19.30
N THR A 18 6.72 -6.53 18.50
CA THR A 18 8.11 -6.60 19.00
C THR A 18 8.68 -5.24 19.42
N GLY A 19 7.92 -4.18 19.35
CA GLY A 19 8.36 -2.83 19.73
C GLY A 19 7.22 -1.81 19.65
N GLU A 20 7.55 -0.54 19.92
CA GLU A 20 6.60 0.56 19.94
C GLU A 20 6.02 0.85 18.53
N LEU A 21 4.72 1.13 18.50
CA LEU A 21 4.00 1.54 17.29
C LEU A 21 4.30 3.02 16.95
N GLU A 22 3.98 3.43 15.73
CA GLU A 22 4.02 4.85 15.36
C GLU A 22 2.92 5.61 16.11
N PRO A 23 3.25 6.60 16.98
CA PRO A 23 2.26 7.24 17.86
C PRO A 23 1.07 7.86 17.13
N THR A 24 1.30 8.44 15.95
CA THR A 24 0.24 9.07 15.15
C THR A 24 -0.75 8.07 14.54
N ASN A 25 -0.39 6.79 14.51
CA ASN A 25 -1.19 5.69 13.93
C ASN A 25 -1.54 4.60 14.96
N GLU A 26 -1.09 4.74 16.20
CA GLU A 26 -1.21 3.72 17.24
C GLU A 26 -2.66 3.24 17.45
N PRO A 27 -3.68 4.12 17.60
CA PRO A 27 -5.05 3.66 17.84
C PRO A 27 -5.57 2.77 16.69
N TYR A 28 -5.27 3.14 15.45
CA TYR A 28 -5.61 2.34 14.27
C TYR A 28 -4.86 1.00 14.28
N ALA A 29 -3.56 1.02 14.53
CA ALA A 29 -2.73 -0.18 14.56
C ALA A 29 -3.21 -1.17 15.63
N ILE A 30 -3.50 -0.71 16.85
CA ILE A 30 -4.03 -1.54 17.95
C ILE A 30 -5.36 -2.18 17.53
N ALA A 31 -6.28 -1.43 16.93
CA ALA A 31 -7.56 -1.97 16.48
C ALA A 31 -7.38 -3.10 15.44
N LYS A 32 -6.44 -2.94 14.49
CA LYS A 32 -6.13 -3.98 13.49
C LYS A 32 -5.42 -5.19 14.09
N ILE A 33 -4.48 -4.98 15.01
CA ILE A 33 -3.81 -6.06 15.74
C ILE A 33 -4.82 -6.86 16.55
N ALA A 34 -5.73 -6.20 17.25
CA ALA A 34 -6.80 -6.86 18.02
C ALA A 34 -7.66 -7.74 17.09
N GLY A 35 -8.03 -7.27 15.89
CA GLY A 35 -8.75 -8.07 14.90
C GLY A 35 -7.98 -9.32 14.46
N ILE A 36 -6.68 -9.21 14.20
CA ILE A 36 -5.82 -10.36 13.87
C ILE A 36 -5.81 -11.38 14.99
N LYS A 37 -5.59 -10.95 16.25
CA LYS A 37 -5.54 -11.83 17.42
C LYS A 37 -6.91 -12.43 17.73
N LEU A 38 -7.99 -11.70 17.49
CA LEU A 38 -9.35 -12.22 17.63
C LEU A 38 -9.63 -13.33 16.61
N CYS A 39 -9.29 -13.16 15.34
CA CYS A 39 -9.41 -14.21 14.34
C CYS A 39 -8.63 -15.48 14.74
N ASP A 40 -7.42 -15.33 15.27
CA ASP A 40 -6.60 -16.43 15.74
C ASP A 40 -7.23 -17.15 16.93
N ALA A 41 -7.76 -16.40 17.91
CA ALA A 41 -8.47 -16.95 19.05
C ALA A 41 -9.70 -17.76 18.65
N TYR A 42 -10.51 -17.24 17.72
CA TYR A 42 -11.67 -17.97 17.18
C TYR A 42 -11.28 -19.24 16.43
N ARG A 43 -10.19 -19.19 15.66
CA ARG A 43 -9.65 -20.39 15.02
C ARG A 43 -9.25 -21.45 16.02
N SER A 44 -8.53 -21.06 17.07
CA SER A 44 -8.04 -21.99 18.09
C SER A 44 -9.16 -22.55 18.95
N GLN A 45 -10.16 -21.74 19.30
CA GLN A 45 -11.22 -22.13 20.22
C GLN A 45 -12.41 -22.82 19.54
N TYR A 46 -12.77 -22.38 18.34
CA TYR A 46 -14.00 -22.83 17.66
C TYR A 46 -13.77 -23.50 16.32
N GLY A 47 -12.52 -23.64 15.86
CA GLY A 47 -12.19 -24.22 14.57
C GLY A 47 -12.64 -23.38 13.36
N CYS A 48 -12.90 -22.08 13.56
CA CYS A 48 -13.30 -21.17 12.48
C CYS A 48 -12.16 -20.99 11.47
N ASN A 49 -12.44 -21.05 10.19
CA ASN A 49 -11.46 -20.81 9.15
C ASN A 49 -11.32 -19.30 8.85
N PHE A 50 -11.00 -18.50 9.87
CA PHE A 50 -10.71 -17.08 9.71
C PHE A 50 -9.26 -16.88 9.29
N ILE A 51 -9.03 -16.00 8.30
CA ILE A 51 -7.74 -15.70 7.71
C ILE A 51 -7.49 -14.20 7.88
N SER A 52 -6.28 -13.84 8.29
CA SER A 52 -5.84 -12.46 8.40
C SER A 52 -4.73 -12.19 7.39
N VAL A 53 -4.85 -11.07 6.67
CA VAL A 53 -3.85 -10.60 5.71
C VAL A 53 -3.46 -9.15 6.00
N MET A 54 -2.21 -8.81 5.77
CA MET A 54 -1.66 -7.46 5.95
C MET A 54 -1.17 -6.92 4.61
N PRO A 55 -1.98 -6.08 3.93
CA PRO A 55 -1.57 -5.50 2.66
C PRO A 55 -0.54 -4.38 2.83
N THR A 56 0.29 -4.20 1.81
CA THR A 56 1.08 -2.98 1.62
C THR A 56 0.18 -1.79 1.20
N ASN A 57 0.75 -0.68 0.71
CA ASN A 57 -0.07 0.44 0.27
C ASN A 57 -0.84 0.07 -1.01
N LEU A 58 -2.15 0.09 -0.92
CA LEU A 58 -3.04 -0.22 -2.05
C LEU A 58 -3.31 1.03 -2.87
N TYR A 59 -3.52 0.84 -4.16
CA TYR A 59 -3.96 1.88 -5.09
C TYR A 59 -4.76 1.25 -6.24
N GLY A 60 -5.53 2.05 -6.97
CA GLY A 60 -6.26 1.56 -8.13
C GLY A 60 -7.55 2.33 -8.44
N ILE A 61 -8.42 1.68 -9.18
CA ILE A 61 -9.76 2.20 -9.48
C ILE A 61 -10.56 2.35 -8.19
N HIS A 62 -11.49 3.32 -8.16
CA HIS A 62 -12.32 3.65 -6.98
C HIS A 62 -11.56 4.19 -5.77
N ASP A 63 -10.28 4.56 -5.92
CA ASP A 63 -9.51 5.19 -4.84
C ASP A 63 -10.08 6.59 -4.50
N ASN A 64 -9.63 7.13 -3.37
CA ASN A 64 -10.01 8.47 -2.92
C ASN A 64 -9.06 9.51 -3.53
N PHE A 65 -9.58 10.35 -4.44
CA PHE A 65 -8.83 11.43 -5.10
C PHE A 65 -9.11 12.80 -4.45
N HIS A 66 -9.45 12.85 -3.16
CA HIS A 66 -9.70 14.10 -2.46
C HIS A 66 -8.40 14.90 -2.27
N ASP A 67 -8.47 16.24 -2.46
CA ASP A 67 -7.29 17.14 -2.46
C ASP A 67 -6.42 17.05 -1.21
N GLN A 68 -7.02 16.84 -0.04
CA GLN A 68 -6.34 16.89 1.26
C GLN A 68 -6.28 15.55 2.00
N ASN A 69 -7.20 14.61 1.70
CA ASN A 69 -7.39 13.37 2.46
C ASN A 69 -7.10 12.10 1.65
N SER A 70 -6.44 12.24 0.49
CA SER A 70 -6.07 11.11 -0.35
C SER A 70 -4.69 10.55 0.00
N HIS A 71 -4.47 9.29 -0.36
CA HIS A 71 -3.14 8.67 -0.31
C HIS A 71 -2.23 9.21 -1.41
N VAL A 72 -0.94 8.89 -1.32
CA VAL A 72 0.11 9.49 -2.16
C VAL A 72 -0.13 9.32 -3.67
N ILE A 73 -0.53 8.13 -4.15
CA ILE A 73 -0.76 7.91 -5.60
C ILE A 73 -1.93 8.75 -6.13
N PRO A 74 -3.16 8.68 -5.57
CA PRO A 74 -4.25 9.52 -6.05
C PRO A 74 -3.96 11.01 -5.90
N ALA A 75 -3.29 11.46 -4.81
CA ALA A 75 -2.87 12.84 -4.65
C ALA A 75 -1.91 13.32 -5.75
N LEU A 76 -0.91 12.52 -6.08
CA LEU A 76 0.04 12.83 -7.15
C LEU A 76 -0.63 12.84 -8.53
N ILE A 77 -1.48 11.85 -8.83
CA ILE A 77 -2.23 11.80 -10.11
C ILE A 77 -3.06 13.08 -10.27
N GLN A 78 -3.85 13.44 -9.26
CA GLN A 78 -4.70 14.64 -9.32
C GLN A 78 -3.88 15.91 -9.48
N ARG A 79 -2.82 16.09 -8.68
CA ARG A 79 -1.97 17.29 -8.71
C ARG A 79 -1.26 17.44 -10.06
N ILE A 80 -0.66 16.36 -10.57
CA ILE A 80 0.07 16.37 -11.84
C ILE A 80 -0.91 16.55 -13.03
N HIS A 81 -2.08 15.92 -12.98
CA HIS A 81 -3.13 16.15 -13.97
C HIS A 81 -3.61 17.60 -13.99
N SER A 82 -3.90 18.18 -12.81
CA SER A 82 -4.31 19.58 -12.68
C SER A 82 -3.25 20.55 -13.23
N ALA A 83 -1.98 20.28 -12.98
CA ALA A 83 -0.87 21.05 -13.53
C ALA A 83 -0.80 20.94 -15.07
N LYS A 84 -1.03 19.74 -15.64
CA LYS A 84 -1.08 19.52 -17.09
C LYS A 84 -2.18 20.36 -17.73
N ILE A 85 -3.41 20.29 -17.22
CA ILE A 85 -4.56 20.99 -17.83
C ILE A 85 -4.51 22.51 -17.67
N SER A 86 -3.81 23.01 -16.64
CA SER A 86 -3.62 24.46 -16.38
C SER A 86 -2.28 25.01 -16.91
N ASP A 87 -1.54 24.22 -17.70
CA ASP A 87 -0.23 24.58 -18.27
C ASP A 87 0.79 25.09 -17.24
N GLN A 88 0.73 24.58 -16.00
CA GLN A 88 1.71 24.88 -14.97
C GLN A 88 3.05 24.27 -15.35
N LYS A 89 4.13 25.01 -15.15
CA LYS A 89 5.48 24.56 -15.50
C LYS A 89 6.13 23.74 -14.39
N GLN A 90 5.59 23.79 -13.18
CA GLN A 90 6.16 23.13 -11.99
C GLN A 90 5.06 22.53 -11.13
N VAL A 91 5.39 21.38 -10.49
CA VAL A 91 4.55 20.73 -9.48
C VAL A 91 5.36 20.51 -8.22
N GLU A 92 4.87 21.01 -7.09
CA GLU A 92 5.48 20.79 -5.78
C GLU A 92 5.16 19.40 -5.27
N ILE A 93 6.21 18.66 -4.85
CA ILE A 93 6.15 17.38 -4.15
C ILE A 93 6.64 17.60 -2.72
N TRP A 94 5.89 17.13 -1.73
CA TRP A 94 6.27 17.26 -0.33
C TRP A 94 7.38 16.28 0.04
N GLY A 95 8.34 16.75 0.85
CA GLY A 95 9.52 16.01 1.29
C GLY A 95 10.65 16.02 0.27
N THR A 96 11.70 15.26 0.56
CA THR A 96 12.89 15.11 -0.30
C THR A 96 12.65 14.19 -1.51
N GLY A 97 11.58 13.43 -1.51
CA GLY A 97 11.31 12.40 -2.50
C GLY A 97 12.08 11.10 -2.31
N GLN A 98 12.94 11.00 -1.28
CA GLN A 98 13.81 9.83 -1.07
C GLN A 98 13.15 8.70 -0.29
N ALA A 99 12.03 8.96 0.38
CA ALA A 99 11.29 7.95 1.12
C ALA A 99 10.82 6.82 0.20
N LYS A 100 11.07 5.57 0.60
CA LYS A 100 10.76 4.38 -0.18
C LYS A 100 9.44 3.75 0.25
N ARG A 101 8.63 3.40 -0.71
CA ARG A 101 7.31 2.77 -0.51
C ARG A 101 7.11 1.60 -1.47
N GLU A 102 6.27 0.69 -1.03
CA GLU A 102 5.77 -0.42 -1.81
C GLU A 102 4.30 -0.17 -2.13
N PHE A 103 3.88 -0.50 -3.36
CA PHE A 103 2.51 -0.33 -3.82
C PHE A 103 1.99 -1.59 -4.49
N LEU A 104 0.75 -1.94 -4.21
CA LEU A 104 0.06 -3.09 -4.80
C LEU A 104 -1.25 -2.64 -5.43
N TYR A 105 -1.49 -3.03 -6.67
CA TYR A 105 -2.75 -2.74 -7.36
C TYR A 105 -3.92 -3.49 -6.71
N VAL A 106 -5.08 -2.84 -6.62
CA VAL A 106 -6.23 -3.34 -5.86
C VAL A 106 -6.75 -4.70 -6.34
N ASP A 107 -6.71 -4.97 -7.67
CA ASP A 107 -7.15 -6.27 -8.21
C ASP A 107 -6.17 -7.40 -7.85
N ASP A 108 -4.87 -7.10 -7.77
CA ASP A 108 -3.89 -8.07 -7.26
C ASP A 108 -4.12 -8.36 -5.78
N MET A 109 -4.49 -7.37 -4.97
CA MET A 109 -4.88 -7.61 -3.58
C MET A 109 -6.11 -8.52 -3.49
N ALA A 110 -7.14 -8.27 -4.31
CA ALA A 110 -8.33 -9.13 -4.37
C ALA A 110 -7.96 -10.56 -4.79
N SER A 111 -7.12 -10.70 -5.81
CA SER A 111 -6.59 -11.99 -6.26
C SER A 111 -5.82 -12.72 -5.16
N ALA A 112 -4.98 -12.02 -4.40
CA ALA A 112 -4.26 -12.58 -3.27
C ALA A 112 -5.19 -13.09 -2.18
N CYS A 113 -6.23 -12.33 -1.83
CA CYS A 113 -7.25 -12.76 -0.87
C CYS A 113 -7.92 -14.06 -1.31
N ILE A 114 -8.35 -14.13 -2.58
CA ILE A 114 -8.99 -15.34 -3.14
C ILE A 114 -8.01 -16.51 -3.12
N HIS A 115 -6.74 -16.28 -3.49
CA HIS A 115 -5.71 -17.32 -3.48
C HIS A 115 -5.50 -17.88 -2.08
N VAL A 116 -5.31 -17.01 -1.07
CA VAL A 116 -5.08 -17.41 0.32
C VAL A 116 -6.31 -18.12 0.90
N MET A 117 -7.53 -17.68 0.56
CA MET A 117 -8.77 -18.35 0.99
C MET A 117 -8.92 -19.76 0.42
N ASN A 118 -8.45 -19.99 -0.80
CA ASN A 118 -8.50 -21.29 -1.47
C ASN A 118 -7.29 -22.17 -1.19
N ALA A 119 -6.26 -21.66 -0.53
CA ALA A 119 -5.09 -22.44 -0.17
C ALA A 119 -5.48 -23.57 0.80
N PRO A 120 -4.89 -24.79 0.67
CA PRO A 120 -5.11 -25.85 1.63
C PRO A 120 -4.79 -25.37 3.05
N PHE A 121 -5.71 -25.60 3.98
CA PHE A 121 -5.58 -25.12 5.36
C PHE A 121 -4.25 -25.49 6.02
N ALA A 122 -3.76 -26.72 5.78
CA ALA A 122 -2.46 -27.16 6.28
C ALA A 122 -1.29 -26.30 5.77
N GLN A 123 -1.34 -25.85 4.51
CA GLN A 123 -0.31 -24.95 3.96
C GLN A 123 -0.39 -23.57 4.60
N TYR A 124 -1.58 -23.01 4.74
CA TYR A 124 -1.77 -21.73 5.43
C TYR A 124 -1.26 -21.82 6.88
N GLN A 125 -1.59 -22.88 7.61
CA GLN A 125 -1.09 -23.10 8.98
C GLN A 125 0.44 -23.13 9.06
N GLN A 126 1.12 -23.80 8.12
CA GLN A 126 2.58 -23.81 8.07
C GLN A 126 3.19 -22.42 7.89
N MET A 127 2.52 -21.54 7.15
CA MET A 127 2.98 -20.17 6.94
C MET A 127 2.68 -19.24 8.12
N THR A 128 1.73 -19.60 8.99
CA THR A 128 1.23 -18.76 10.09
C THR A 128 1.54 -19.31 11.49
N VAL A 129 2.54 -20.18 11.61
CA VAL A 129 2.95 -20.81 12.88
C VAL A 129 3.32 -19.79 13.96
N THR A 130 4.10 -18.77 13.60
CA THR A 130 4.61 -17.77 14.55
C THR A 130 3.71 -16.54 14.68
N GLN A 131 3.03 -16.17 13.61
CA GLN A 131 2.08 -15.07 13.57
C GLN A 131 0.87 -15.42 12.69
N PRO A 132 -0.36 -15.09 13.15
CA PRO A 132 -1.59 -15.57 12.54
C PRO A 132 -2.06 -14.75 11.33
N HIS A 133 -1.14 -14.12 10.60
CA HIS A 133 -1.42 -13.33 9.41
C HIS A 133 -0.34 -13.50 8.35
N LEU A 134 -0.65 -13.08 7.12
CA LEU A 134 0.27 -13.08 5.98
C LEU A 134 0.42 -11.66 5.42
N ASN A 135 1.63 -11.25 5.17
CA ASN A 135 1.91 -10.06 4.39
C ASN A 135 1.52 -10.25 2.92
N ILE A 136 0.83 -9.27 2.35
CA ILE A 136 0.50 -9.21 0.92
C ILE A 136 1.09 -7.94 0.32
N GLY A 137 1.97 -8.13 -0.65
CA GLY A 137 2.67 -7.06 -1.32
C GLY A 137 3.33 -7.53 -2.61
N THR A 138 4.13 -6.66 -3.21
CA THR A 138 4.95 -6.96 -4.39
C THR A 138 6.38 -7.35 -4.03
N GLY A 139 6.86 -6.90 -2.86
CA GLY A 139 8.28 -6.94 -2.47
C GLY A 139 9.14 -5.92 -3.22
N GLU A 140 8.54 -5.12 -4.10
CA GLU A 140 9.20 -4.08 -4.89
C GLU A 140 9.00 -2.71 -4.23
N GLU A 141 10.05 -1.92 -4.17
CA GLU A 141 9.98 -0.58 -3.60
C GLU A 141 10.40 0.47 -4.62
N VAL A 142 9.79 1.64 -4.53
CA VAL A 142 10.15 2.81 -5.30
C VAL A 142 10.27 4.01 -4.36
N THR A 143 11.13 4.97 -4.70
CA THR A 143 11.15 6.28 -4.04
C THR A 143 9.92 7.10 -4.45
N ILE A 144 9.54 8.07 -3.64
CA ILE A 144 8.46 9.01 -4.00
C ILE A 144 8.83 9.80 -5.26
N GLN A 145 10.12 10.09 -5.45
CA GLN A 145 10.63 10.73 -6.66
C GLN A 145 10.40 9.86 -7.91
N GLU A 146 10.81 8.60 -7.88
CA GLU A 146 10.58 7.65 -8.99
C GLU A 146 9.08 7.46 -9.27
N LEU A 147 8.27 7.35 -8.22
CA LEU A 147 6.82 7.28 -8.34
C LEU A 147 6.24 8.52 -9.06
N ALA A 148 6.65 9.72 -8.63
CA ALA A 148 6.17 10.97 -9.23
C ALA A 148 6.59 11.08 -10.72
N GLN A 149 7.81 10.64 -11.07
CA GLN A 149 8.29 10.56 -12.44
C GLN A 149 7.45 9.59 -13.28
N LEU A 150 7.17 8.38 -12.77
CA LEU A 150 6.30 7.42 -13.44
C LEU A 150 4.88 7.97 -13.67
N ILE A 151 4.35 8.73 -12.71
CA ILE A 151 3.04 9.38 -12.86
C ILE A 151 3.11 10.49 -13.91
N CYS A 152 4.20 11.29 -13.98
CA CYS A 152 4.39 12.26 -15.05
C CYS A 152 4.39 11.59 -16.44
N GLU A 153 5.07 10.45 -16.59
CA GLU A 153 5.03 9.68 -17.85
C GLU A 153 3.62 9.23 -18.20
N VAL A 154 2.87 8.67 -17.25
CA VAL A 154 1.50 8.16 -17.46
C VAL A 154 0.52 9.29 -17.76
N VAL A 155 0.65 10.43 -17.11
CA VAL A 155 -0.18 11.63 -17.31
C VAL A 155 0.27 12.40 -18.56
N GLU A 156 1.47 12.15 -19.08
CA GLU A 156 2.14 12.94 -20.14
C GLU A 156 2.31 14.41 -19.71
N TYR A 157 2.79 14.63 -18.52
CA TYR A 157 3.16 15.93 -17.99
C TYR A 157 4.65 16.16 -18.19
N HIS A 158 5.03 17.31 -18.77
CA HIS A 158 6.41 17.63 -19.15
C HIS A 158 7.01 18.79 -18.31
N GLY A 159 6.30 19.24 -17.28
CA GLY A 159 6.82 20.26 -16.36
C GLY A 159 7.79 19.66 -15.34
N GLU A 160 8.36 20.53 -14.52
CA GLU A 160 9.36 20.19 -13.51
C GLU A 160 8.71 19.74 -12.19
N LEU A 161 9.31 18.74 -11.52
CA LEU A 161 8.96 18.34 -10.16
C LEU A 161 9.89 19.05 -9.17
N ILE A 162 9.31 19.87 -8.27
CA ILE A 162 10.02 20.59 -7.22
C ILE A 162 9.79 19.91 -5.89
N PHE A 163 10.86 19.44 -5.24
CA PHE A 163 10.79 18.78 -3.94
C PHE A 163 10.92 19.80 -2.80
N ASN A 164 9.94 19.84 -1.90
CA ASN A 164 9.89 20.76 -0.77
C ASN A 164 10.33 20.03 0.51
N ASP A 165 11.60 20.13 0.86
CA ASP A 165 12.22 19.51 2.03
C ASP A 165 11.80 20.13 3.38
N GLN A 166 11.08 21.27 3.37
CA GLN A 166 10.45 21.86 4.55
C GLN A 166 9.22 21.02 5.01
N LYS A 167 8.75 20.11 4.18
CA LYS A 167 7.67 19.16 4.50
C LYS A 167 8.27 17.81 4.89
N PRO A 168 7.69 17.08 5.87
CA PRO A 168 8.24 15.82 6.34
C PRO A 168 8.12 14.70 5.30
N ASP A 169 9.15 13.85 5.19
CA ASP A 169 9.15 12.65 4.35
C ASP A 169 8.30 11.50 4.90
N GLY A 170 7.97 11.52 6.19
CA GLY A 170 7.41 10.39 6.89
C GLY A 170 8.45 9.27 7.13
N THR A 171 8.01 8.02 7.26
CA THR A 171 8.90 6.87 7.50
C THR A 171 9.85 6.68 6.31
N PRO A 172 11.18 6.58 6.51
CA PRO A 172 12.15 6.50 5.41
C PRO A 172 11.93 5.31 4.47
N ARG A 173 11.58 4.12 5.00
CA ARG A 173 11.36 2.91 4.21
C ARG A 173 10.20 2.09 4.78
N LYS A 174 9.36 1.56 3.88
CA LYS A 174 8.26 0.66 4.24
C LYS A 174 8.00 -0.33 3.10
N VAL A 175 8.53 -1.53 3.25
CA VAL A 175 8.35 -2.66 2.33
C VAL A 175 8.07 -3.92 3.14
N LEU A 176 7.22 -4.82 2.65
CA LEU A 176 6.87 -6.08 3.29
C LEU A 176 7.80 -7.21 2.84
N ASP A 177 8.13 -8.11 3.76
CA ASP A 177 8.62 -9.43 3.40
C ASP A 177 7.42 -10.29 2.98
N ILE A 178 7.42 -10.75 1.75
CA ILE A 178 6.34 -11.54 1.13
C ILE A 178 6.73 -13.00 0.90
N SER A 179 7.82 -13.45 1.52
CA SER A 179 8.36 -14.80 1.30
C SER A 179 7.38 -15.91 1.68
N ARG A 180 6.52 -15.68 2.69
CA ARG A 180 5.45 -16.62 3.08
C ARG A 180 4.37 -16.73 2.01
N LEU A 181 3.95 -15.60 1.44
CA LEU A 181 2.97 -15.56 0.36
C LEU A 181 3.49 -16.24 -0.92
N HIS A 182 4.75 -15.98 -1.27
CA HIS A 182 5.40 -16.64 -2.41
C HIS A 182 5.47 -18.17 -2.24
N ARG A 183 5.70 -18.67 -1.02
CA ARG A 183 5.66 -20.11 -0.74
C ARG A 183 4.26 -20.71 -0.88
N LEU A 184 3.20 -19.91 -0.76
CA LEU A 184 1.84 -20.32 -1.11
C LEU A 184 1.57 -20.29 -2.61
N GLY A 185 2.51 -19.81 -3.43
CA GLY A 185 2.43 -19.83 -4.90
C GLY A 185 1.76 -18.61 -5.52
N TRP A 186 1.55 -17.51 -4.77
CA TRP A 186 0.98 -16.30 -5.33
C TRP A 186 2.05 -15.24 -5.64
N GLN A 187 1.86 -14.53 -6.75
CA GLN A 187 2.64 -13.35 -7.16
C GLN A 187 1.70 -12.33 -7.81
N HIS A 188 2.00 -11.05 -7.65
CA HIS A 188 1.28 -9.97 -8.32
C HIS A 188 1.45 -10.05 -9.85
N GLN A 189 0.45 -9.59 -10.60
CA GLN A 189 0.39 -9.67 -12.06
C GLN A 189 0.45 -8.28 -12.72
N ILE A 190 0.19 -7.22 -11.96
CA ILE A 190 0.08 -5.86 -12.47
C ILE A 190 1.29 -5.06 -11.99
N SER A 191 2.17 -4.72 -12.94
CA SER A 191 3.31 -3.83 -12.65
C SER A 191 2.83 -2.43 -12.24
N LEU A 192 3.65 -1.70 -11.46
CA LEU A 192 3.31 -0.35 -11.01
C LEU A 192 2.92 0.57 -12.17
N LYS A 193 3.70 0.59 -13.25
CA LYS A 193 3.40 1.44 -14.44
C LYS A 193 2.04 1.10 -15.07
N LYS A 194 1.74 -0.20 -15.23
CA LYS A 194 0.45 -0.65 -15.77
C LYS A 194 -0.72 -0.26 -14.86
N GLY A 195 -0.58 -0.49 -13.55
CA GLY A 195 -1.60 -0.11 -12.57
C GLY A 195 -1.84 1.40 -12.52
N LEU A 196 -0.77 2.21 -12.60
CA LEU A 196 -0.89 3.67 -12.67
C LEU A 196 -1.65 4.11 -13.93
N ALA A 197 -1.37 3.53 -15.09
CA ALA A 197 -2.09 3.84 -16.34
C ALA A 197 -3.58 3.48 -16.24
N GLN A 198 -3.92 2.32 -15.66
CA GLN A 198 -5.32 1.92 -15.42
C GLN A 198 -6.02 2.87 -14.44
N THR A 199 -5.35 3.22 -13.34
CA THR A 199 -5.88 4.15 -12.33
C THR A 199 -6.13 5.53 -12.93
N TYR A 200 -5.19 6.05 -13.72
CA TYR A 200 -5.34 7.34 -14.38
C TYR A 200 -6.44 7.35 -15.43
N SER A 201 -6.55 6.30 -16.24
CA SER A 201 -7.66 6.15 -17.20
C SER A 201 -9.02 6.15 -16.49
N TRP A 202 -9.12 5.43 -15.37
CA TRP A 202 -10.34 5.44 -14.57
C TRP A 202 -10.63 6.84 -13.99
N TYR A 203 -9.61 7.52 -13.46
CA TYR A 203 -9.72 8.89 -12.94
C TYR A 203 -10.29 9.85 -13.99
N LEU A 204 -9.76 9.84 -15.23
CA LEU A 204 -10.23 10.69 -16.30
C LEU A 204 -11.72 10.49 -16.63
N ASN A 205 -12.19 9.25 -16.60
CA ASN A 205 -13.57 8.89 -16.92
C ASN A 205 -14.56 9.16 -15.76
N HIS A 206 -14.08 9.48 -14.55
CA HIS A 206 -14.92 9.59 -13.36
C HIS A 206 -14.75 10.90 -12.59
N GLN A 207 -14.10 11.92 -13.15
CA GLN A 207 -13.86 13.22 -12.46
C GLN A 207 -15.12 13.85 -11.87
N GLY A 208 -16.26 13.77 -12.57
CA GLY A 208 -17.54 14.29 -12.06
C GLY A 208 -18.23 13.46 -10.96
N ARG A 209 -17.64 12.32 -10.57
CA ARG A 209 -18.17 11.39 -9.55
C ARG A 209 -17.16 11.07 -8.44
N LEU A 210 -16.05 11.79 -8.41
CA LEU A 210 -15.05 11.62 -7.34
C LEU A 210 -15.65 12.01 -6.00
N ARG A 211 -15.29 11.29 -4.95
CA ARG A 211 -15.72 11.63 -3.59
C ARG A 211 -15.14 13.01 -3.22
N THR A 212 -16.01 13.92 -2.81
CA THR A 212 -15.66 15.29 -2.39
C THR A 212 -15.73 15.48 -0.86
N VAL A 213 -15.97 14.37 -0.11
CA VAL A 213 -16.11 14.40 1.36
C VAL A 213 -15.15 13.40 1.99
#